data_2bde441997ae6ea5a04a96f07d161ca4
#
_entry.id   2bde441997ae6ea5a04a96f07d161ca4
#
_cell.length_a   1.000
_cell.length_b   1.000
_cell.length_c   1.000
_cell.angle_alpha   90.00
_cell.angle_beta   90.00
_cell.angle_gamma   90.00
#
_symmetry.space_group_name_H-M   'P 1'
#
loop_
_entity.id
_entity.type
_entity.pdbx_description
1 polymer ?
#
loop_
_entity_poly.entity_id
_entity_poly.type
_entity_poly.pdbx_seq_one_letter_code
_entity_poly.pdbx_strand_id
1 'polypeptide(L)'
;MVHPTLAKAAVAATVLLSSPCEANSPHCEYNSLCSSSSGAAFVFNYRRTLPEQSPSPHITVRNLAEVEIAAVEQSQDDSTDCSNPWQYNGPNHQGNMAINRLAEKAARGDRTAAARAEDVLRGLEEQGAADKISYNGVIKAYAKSKSQLAVRRAESILDRMEMSYERLLEQDGQEMMAEMVKPNIRSYSTLLDAYSRNPHKKTAEESEELLDRVQRRYEKSGDPDLAVSVYAVNSVLNHWSRSNRGIEGANGATALLGRMEEQGLADTISYNTVVGAWARSGATDAGAKAESILRKMQSKAEEDVSWAAATDYDARAPPRPNVRTYCCVIDAWSASNDPSAMERASALLAEIEQKYEETGDEELRPNEFAYGASLNAYSKSEEADKALLALKLLKRMKELYRSGKNMAALPNIVHYNTVLNACATTSRHHREGGSVDTLDESMDIVRGLYSEITANESTVRPDDFTYGTVLKACANLLPTRGEGASFIASVFHKCCQDGQVTFQVCFLLKQAASYELLQELLPKEAFSPKTQRFDIERMPLSWRRNVVERRNRKR
;
A
#
# COMPACT_ATOMS: atom_id res chain seq x y z
N MET A 1 -59.79 -1.87 -31.69
CA MET A 1 -59.71 -2.66 -32.92
C MET A 1 -58.24 -2.99 -33.17
N VAL A 2 -57.99 -4.26 -33.13
CA VAL A 2 -56.98 -5.06 -33.85
C VAL A 2 -55.53 -5.03 -33.34
N HIS A 3 -55.19 -6.03 -32.56
CA HIS A 3 -53.99 -6.84 -32.55
C HIS A 3 -53.70 -7.47 -33.97
N PRO A 4 -52.65 -8.26 -34.25
CA PRO A 4 -51.50 -8.81 -33.52
C PRO A 4 -50.20 -8.93 -34.41
N THR A 5 -49.08 -9.47 -34.02
CA THR A 5 -48.50 -10.82 -33.86
C THR A 5 -47.00 -10.80 -34.12
N LEU A 6 -46.23 -11.39 -33.22
CA LEU A 6 -45.48 -12.66 -33.26
C LEU A 6 -44.38 -12.85 -34.31
N ALA A 7 -43.15 -13.16 -33.85
CA ALA A 7 -42.42 -14.42 -34.06
C ALA A 7 -41.04 -14.35 -33.42
N LYS A 8 -40.81 -15.09 -32.43
CA LYS A 8 -40.01 -16.28 -32.13
C LYS A 8 -39.02 -16.74 -33.19
N ALA A 9 -37.75 -16.88 -32.81
CA ALA A 9 -36.94 -18.05 -33.17
C ALA A 9 -35.77 -18.22 -32.19
N ALA A 10 -35.78 -19.35 -31.49
CA ALA A 10 -34.68 -19.96 -30.77
C ALA A 10 -34.05 -21.05 -31.67
N VAL A 11 -32.73 -21.27 -31.54
CA VAL A 11 -32.01 -22.54 -31.83
C VAL A 11 -30.69 -22.41 -31.07
N ALA A 12 -30.46 -23.06 -29.98
CA ALA A 12 -30.06 -24.43 -29.67
C ALA A 12 -28.63 -24.79 -30.10
N ALA A 13 -27.77 -24.91 -29.08
CA ALA A 13 -26.78 -25.94 -28.74
C ALA A 13 -25.91 -26.57 -29.83
N THR A 14 -24.63 -26.67 -29.57
CA THR A 14 -23.92 -27.97 -29.47
C THR A 14 -22.55 -27.82 -28.81
N VAL A 15 -22.30 -28.71 -27.88
CA VAL A 15 -21.10 -29.05 -27.13
C VAL A 15 -20.00 -29.58 -28.07
N LEU A 16 -18.73 -29.25 -27.80
CA LEU A 16 -17.62 -30.19 -27.94
C LEU A 16 -16.43 -29.79 -27.07
N LEU A 17 -15.97 -30.77 -26.31
CA LEU A 17 -14.81 -30.87 -25.43
C LEU A 17 -13.48 -30.83 -26.21
N SER A 18 -12.45 -30.24 -25.64
CA SER A 18 -11.11 -30.85 -25.44
C SER A 18 -10.09 -29.85 -24.91
N SER A 19 -9.68 -30.06 -23.70
CA SER A 19 -8.35 -30.04 -23.03
C SER A 19 -7.26 -28.99 -23.37
N PRO A 20 -6.23 -28.86 -22.52
CA PRO A 20 -5.89 -27.57 -21.91
C PRO A 20 -4.64 -26.96 -22.54
N CYS A 21 -4.52 -25.64 -22.49
CA CYS A 21 -3.27 -24.94 -22.72
C CYS A 21 -2.99 -24.00 -21.58
N GLU A 22 -1.76 -24.09 -21.12
CA GLU A 22 -1.16 -23.49 -19.96
C GLU A 22 -1.22 -21.97 -19.95
N ALA A 23 -1.43 -21.45 -18.75
CA ALA A 23 -1.40 -20.04 -18.40
C ALA A 23 0.03 -19.50 -18.40
N ASN A 24 0.22 -18.37 -19.05
CA ASN A 24 1.24 -17.41 -18.69
C ASN A 24 0.73 -16.01 -19.05
N SER A 25 0.25 -15.29 -18.06
CA SER A 25 0.03 -13.85 -18.13
C SER A 25 0.57 -13.21 -16.84
N PRO A 26 1.33 -12.12 -16.93
CA PRO A 26 2.00 -11.56 -15.76
C PRO A 26 1.00 -10.74 -14.93
N HIS A 27 0.90 -11.11 -13.67
CA HIS A 27 0.20 -10.37 -12.64
C HIS A 27 0.79 -8.95 -12.48
N CYS A 28 -0.06 -7.95 -12.65
CA CYS A 28 0.15 -6.60 -12.14
C CYS A 28 0.07 -6.63 -10.62
N GLU A 29 1.20 -6.62 -9.92
CA GLU A 29 1.26 -6.42 -8.48
C GLU A 29 1.02 -4.94 -8.14
N TYR A 30 -0.18 -4.64 -7.68
CA TYR A 30 -0.49 -3.37 -7.02
C TYR A 30 -0.06 -3.42 -5.56
N ASN A 31 1.07 -2.79 -5.26
CA ASN A 31 1.51 -2.56 -3.88
C ASN A 31 0.64 -1.48 -3.22
N SER A 32 -0.35 -1.88 -2.43
CA SER A 32 -1.09 -1.00 -1.54
C SER A 32 -0.36 -0.86 -0.21
N LEU A 33 0.25 0.29 0.03
CA LEU A 33 0.78 0.69 1.33
C LEU A 33 -0.30 1.49 2.07
N CYS A 34 -1.11 0.81 2.87
CA CYS A 34 -1.80 1.46 4.00
C CYS A 34 -0.96 1.25 5.24
N SER A 35 -0.22 2.27 5.67
CA SER A 35 0.48 2.28 6.96
C SER A 35 -0.39 2.97 7.99
N SER A 36 -1.04 2.21 8.87
CA SER A 36 -1.62 2.77 10.08
C SER A 36 -0.50 3.07 11.09
N SER A 37 -0.49 4.27 11.62
CA SER A 37 0.42 4.71 12.67
C SER A 37 0.02 4.11 14.01
N SER A 38 0.35 2.90 14.24
CA SER A 38 0.50 2.17 15.53
C SER A 38 0.14 0.69 15.33
N GLY A 39 1.05 -0.06 14.77
CA GLY A 39 0.89 -1.51 14.61
C GLY A 39 1.39 -1.96 13.23
N ALA A 40 2.49 -2.58 13.26
CA ALA A 40 3.24 -3.32 12.25
C ALA A 40 2.55 -3.53 10.87
N ALA A 41 3.02 -2.83 9.86
CA ALA A 41 2.77 -3.18 8.47
C ALA A 41 3.68 -4.35 8.04
N PHE A 42 3.09 -5.39 7.50
CA PHE A 42 3.80 -6.56 7.00
C PHE A 42 4.10 -6.41 5.51
N VAL A 43 5.37 -6.57 5.14
CA VAL A 43 5.82 -6.75 3.76
C VAL A 43 6.50 -8.10 3.67
N PHE A 44 5.95 -9.02 2.89
CA PHE A 44 6.60 -10.29 2.55
C PHE A 44 7.57 -10.06 1.38
N ASN A 45 8.87 -10.32 1.61
CA ASN A 45 9.86 -10.48 0.57
C ASN A 45 10.51 -11.86 0.66
N TYR A 46 10.28 -12.69 -0.34
CA TYR A 46 11.00 -13.96 -0.53
C TYR A 46 12.36 -13.66 -1.20
N ARG A 47 13.48 -13.95 -0.55
CA ARG A 47 14.81 -13.96 -1.15
C ARG A 47 15.41 -15.35 -1.09
N ARG A 48 15.75 -15.91 -2.27
CA ARG A 48 16.71 -17.00 -2.40
C ARG A 48 18.12 -16.41 -2.33
N THR A 49 18.94 -16.98 -1.45
CA THR A 49 20.38 -16.70 -1.32
C THR A 49 21.17 -17.58 -2.29
N LEU A 50 22.09 -16.97 -3.03
CA LEU A 50 23.22 -17.63 -3.69
C LEU A 50 24.52 -16.99 -3.19
N PRO A 51 25.66 -17.73 -3.14
CA PRO A 51 26.84 -17.35 -2.36
C PRO A 51 27.74 -16.33 -3.06
N GLU A 52 28.46 -15.57 -2.22
CA GLU A 52 29.46 -14.56 -2.58
C GLU A 52 30.71 -15.15 -3.23
N GLN A 53 31.19 -14.52 -4.29
CA GLN A 53 32.57 -14.65 -4.78
C GLN A 53 33.27 -13.28 -4.75
N SER A 54 34.53 -13.33 -4.36
CA SER A 54 35.47 -12.28 -4.02
C SER A 54 35.87 -11.34 -5.17
N PRO A 55 36.41 -10.13 -4.89
CA PRO A 55 36.64 -9.08 -5.88
C PRO A 55 38.02 -9.15 -6.52
N SER A 56 38.11 -8.71 -7.77
CA SER A 56 39.34 -8.37 -8.51
C SER A 56 39.09 -7.17 -9.46
N PRO A 57 40.11 -6.54 -10.07
CA PRO A 57 40.55 -5.19 -9.75
C PRO A 57 40.05 -4.10 -10.71
N HIS A 58 40.28 -2.86 -10.33
CA HIS A 58 40.02 -1.57 -10.98
C HIS A 58 39.91 -1.57 -12.52
N ILE A 59 38.66 -1.37 -13.00
CA ILE A 59 38.36 -1.01 -14.39
C ILE A 59 37.81 0.44 -14.35
N THR A 60 38.43 1.32 -15.16
CA THR A 60 38.08 2.73 -15.29
C THR A 60 36.64 2.90 -15.81
N VAL A 61 35.92 3.86 -15.27
CA VAL A 61 34.48 4.15 -15.49
C VAL A 61 34.12 4.27 -16.99
N ARG A 62 35.06 4.61 -17.86
CA ARG A 62 34.87 4.72 -19.31
C ARG A 62 34.51 3.38 -20.00
N ASN A 63 34.99 2.27 -19.47
CA ASN A 63 34.79 0.94 -20.08
C ASN A 63 33.43 0.29 -19.69
N LEU A 64 32.77 0.76 -18.65
CA LEU A 64 31.51 0.14 -18.18
C LEU A 64 30.29 0.53 -19.03
N ALA A 65 30.23 1.76 -19.52
CA ALA A 65 29.16 2.19 -20.43
C ALA A 65 29.28 1.49 -21.79
N GLU A 66 30.51 1.35 -22.31
CA GLU A 66 30.78 0.62 -23.56
C GLU A 66 30.53 -0.89 -23.42
N VAL A 67 30.83 -1.49 -22.27
CA VAL A 67 30.55 -2.92 -21.98
C VAL A 67 29.06 -3.19 -21.85
N GLU A 68 28.25 -2.28 -21.31
CA GLU A 68 26.79 -2.47 -21.26
C GLU A 68 26.12 -2.26 -22.62
N ILE A 69 26.64 -1.36 -23.45
CA ILE A 69 26.21 -1.21 -24.83
C ILE A 69 26.62 -2.46 -25.66
N ALA A 70 27.83 -2.96 -25.49
CA ALA A 70 28.31 -4.19 -26.15
C ALA A 70 27.61 -5.46 -25.66
N ALA A 71 27.19 -5.55 -24.38
CA ALA A 71 26.40 -6.67 -23.86
C ALA A 71 24.96 -6.70 -24.42
N VAL A 72 24.46 -5.56 -24.91
CA VAL A 72 23.19 -5.49 -25.65
C VAL A 72 23.33 -6.07 -27.05
N GLU A 73 24.51 -5.92 -27.68
CA GLU A 73 24.80 -6.48 -29.01
C GLU A 73 24.94 -8.01 -29.02
N GLN A 74 25.38 -8.62 -27.89
CA GLN A 74 25.59 -10.07 -27.80
C GLN A 74 24.35 -10.87 -27.39
N SER A 75 23.23 -10.24 -27.06
CA SER A 75 21.97 -10.91 -26.68
C SER A 75 20.91 -10.88 -27.78
N GLN A 76 21.27 -10.64 -29.03
CA GLN A 76 20.38 -10.79 -30.16
C GLN A 76 20.32 -12.25 -30.60
N ASP A 77 19.39 -13.00 -30.00
CA ASP A 77 18.93 -14.26 -30.57
C ASP A 77 18.00 -13.96 -31.77
N ASP A 78 18.33 -14.62 -32.86
CA ASP A 78 17.68 -14.51 -34.17
C ASP A 78 16.20 -14.89 -34.12
N SER A 79 15.30 -13.88 -34.09
CA SER A 79 13.96 -14.01 -34.63
C SER A 79 13.52 -12.67 -35.20
N THR A 80 13.96 -12.41 -36.44
CA THR A 80 13.52 -11.24 -37.22
C THR A 80 12.14 -11.50 -37.77
N ASP A 81 11.11 -10.95 -37.09
CA ASP A 81 9.80 -10.71 -37.70
C ASP A 81 9.81 -9.29 -38.29
N CYS A 82 9.89 -9.22 -39.63
CA CYS A 82 10.08 -8.02 -40.42
C CYS A 82 8.81 -7.18 -40.69
N SER A 83 7.82 -7.20 -39.78
CA SER A 83 6.52 -6.53 -40.01
C SER A 83 6.26 -5.24 -39.24
N ASN A 84 7.27 -4.67 -38.52
CA ASN A 84 7.08 -3.42 -37.77
C ASN A 84 7.96 -2.29 -38.32
N PRO A 85 7.37 -1.26 -39.02
CA PRO A 85 8.13 -0.16 -39.65
C PRO A 85 8.82 0.80 -38.69
N TRP A 86 8.70 0.61 -37.37
CA TRP A 86 9.18 1.53 -36.32
C TRP A 86 10.42 1.03 -35.57
N GLN A 87 11.14 0.02 -36.07
CA GLN A 87 12.44 -0.38 -35.50
C GLN A 87 13.56 0.56 -35.98
N TYR A 88 13.63 1.73 -35.34
CA TYR A 88 14.74 2.65 -35.51
C TYR A 88 15.91 2.18 -34.62
N ASN A 89 16.87 1.45 -35.20
CA ASN A 89 18.10 0.98 -34.55
C ASN A 89 19.20 2.07 -34.51
N GLY A 90 18.87 3.29 -34.12
CA GLY A 90 19.84 4.38 -33.95
C GLY A 90 20.54 4.34 -32.58
N PRO A 91 21.61 5.10 -32.37
CA PRO A 91 22.33 5.18 -31.08
C PRO A 91 21.42 5.57 -29.91
N ASN A 92 20.38 6.32 -30.15
CA ASN A 92 19.35 6.68 -29.17
C ASN A 92 18.60 5.45 -28.67
N HIS A 93 18.28 4.49 -29.55
CA HIS A 93 17.47 3.31 -29.16
C HIS A 93 18.22 2.42 -28.19
N GLN A 94 19.49 2.12 -28.47
CA GLN A 94 20.33 1.28 -27.59
C GLN A 94 20.57 1.97 -26.25
N GLY A 95 20.89 3.26 -26.25
CA GLY A 95 21.04 4.07 -25.04
C GLY A 95 19.77 4.12 -24.19
N ASN A 96 18.61 4.34 -24.81
CA ASN A 96 17.31 4.37 -24.14
C ASN A 96 16.95 3.01 -23.54
N MET A 97 17.25 1.91 -24.22
CA MET A 97 17.07 0.56 -23.68
C MET A 97 17.98 0.30 -22.47
N ALA A 98 19.25 0.71 -22.55
CA ALA A 98 20.20 0.59 -21.43
C ALA A 98 19.73 1.39 -20.21
N ILE A 99 19.31 2.65 -20.41
CA ILE A 99 18.75 3.51 -19.36
C ILE A 99 17.51 2.86 -18.72
N ASN A 100 16.58 2.31 -19.52
CA ASN A 100 15.37 1.66 -18.99
C ASN A 100 15.70 0.42 -18.16
N ARG A 101 16.63 -0.43 -18.61
CA ARG A 101 17.11 -1.61 -17.84
C ARG A 101 17.74 -1.18 -16.50
N LEU A 102 18.52 -0.09 -16.51
CA LEU A 102 19.12 0.47 -15.30
C LEU A 102 18.07 1.06 -14.36
N ALA A 103 17.02 1.70 -14.88
CA ALA A 103 15.90 2.18 -14.08
C ALA A 103 15.14 1.03 -13.40
N GLU A 104 15.02 -0.13 -14.04
CA GLU A 104 14.46 -1.34 -13.42
C GLU A 104 15.37 -1.92 -12.34
N LYS A 105 16.71 -1.98 -12.57
CA LYS A 105 17.68 -2.39 -11.57
C LYS A 105 17.63 -1.47 -10.34
N ALA A 106 17.53 -0.14 -10.54
CA ALA A 106 17.37 0.84 -9.47
C ALA A 106 16.09 0.57 -8.65
N ALA A 107 14.97 0.25 -9.32
CA ALA A 107 13.71 -0.12 -8.66
C ALA A 107 13.84 -1.40 -7.80
N ARG A 108 14.65 -2.37 -8.22
CA ARG A 108 14.94 -3.60 -7.48
C ARG A 108 15.95 -3.39 -6.32
N GLY A 109 16.49 -2.16 -6.18
CA GLY A 109 17.32 -1.76 -5.05
C GLY A 109 18.83 -1.66 -5.35
N ASP A 110 19.25 -1.74 -6.61
CA ASP A 110 20.63 -1.43 -6.99
C ASP A 110 20.87 0.09 -6.83
N ARG A 111 21.75 0.43 -5.89
CA ARG A 111 22.05 1.83 -5.52
C ARG A 111 22.88 2.56 -6.56
N THR A 112 23.60 1.84 -7.42
CA THR A 112 24.51 2.38 -8.43
C THR A 112 23.83 2.53 -9.79
N ALA A 113 22.74 1.82 -10.03
CA ALA A 113 22.08 1.76 -11.33
C ALA A 113 21.63 3.14 -11.86
N ALA A 114 21.15 4.02 -10.99
CA ALA A 114 20.74 5.37 -11.41
C ALA A 114 21.92 6.24 -11.86
N ALA A 115 23.08 6.14 -11.19
CA ALA A 115 24.28 6.85 -11.58
C ALA A 115 24.83 6.33 -12.94
N ARG A 116 24.81 5.01 -13.14
CA ARG A 116 25.19 4.40 -14.43
C ARG A 116 24.24 4.80 -15.56
N ALA A 117 22.95 4.97 -15.27
CA ALA A 117 22.00 5.51 -16.26
C ALA A 117 22.32 6.97 -16.63
N GLU A 118 22.78 7.78 -15.67
CA GLU A 118 23.26 9.15 -15.94
C GLU A 118 24.55 9.15 -16.78
N ASP A 119 25.48 8.19 -16.57
CA ASP A 119 26.69 8.08 -17.38
C ASP A 119 26.35 7.73 -18.85
N VAL A 120 25.37 6.84 -19.07
CA VAL A 120 24.86 6.56 -20.42
C VAL A 120 24.24 7.82 -21.06
N LEU A 121 23.42 8.57 -20.30
CA LEU A 121 22.83 9.83 -20.80
C LEU A 121 23.94 10.82 -21.21
N ARG A 122 24.99 10.97 -20.39
CA ARG A 122 26.12 11.85 -20.71
C ARG A 122 26.78 11.47 -22.04
N GLY A 123 27.00 10.16 -22.26
CA GLY A 123 27.51 9.68 -23.55
C GLY A 123 26.59 10.01 -24.73
N LEU A 124 25.26 9.96 -24.54
CA LEU A 124 24.30 10.36 -25.57
C LEU A 124 24.30 11.89 -25.79
N GLU A 125 24.47 12.69 -24.74
CA GLU A 125 24.62 14.16 -24.85
C GLU A 125 25.87 14.55 -25.63
N GLU A 126 27.02 13.90 -25.37
CA GLU A 126 28.29 14.12 -26.08
C GLU A 126 28.18 13.76 -27.56
N GLN A 127 27.36 12.79 -27.92
CA GLN A 127 27.10 12.36 -29.31
C GLN A 127 26.00 13.18 -29.99
N GLY A 128 25.34 14.11 -29.28
CA GLY A 128 24.16 14.85 -29.79
C GLY A 128 22.95 13.94 -30.03
N ALA A 129 22.90 12.77 -29.38
CA ALA A 129 21.92 11.74 -29.57
C ALA A 129 20.90 11.64 -28.40
N ALA A 130 21.04 12.46 -27.36
CA ALA A 130 20.11 12.51 -26.25
C ALA A 130 18.73 13.03 -26.70
N ASP A 131 17.67 12.40 -26.19
CA ASP A 131 16.29 12.77 -26.46
C ASP A 131 15.45 12.82 -25.18
N LYS A 132 14.20 13.27 -25.27
CA LYS A 132 13.25 13.33 -24.14
C LYS A 132 13.06 11.98 -23.43
N ILE A 133 13.25 10.86 -24.13
CA ILE A 133 13.13 9.51 -23.57
C ILE A 133 14.34 9.19 -22.68
N SER A 134 15.53 9.54 -23.13
CA SER A 134 16.80 9.39 -22.40
C SER A 134 16.73 10.15 -21.07
N TYR A 135 16.40 11.44 -21.10
CA TYR A 135 16.28 12.28 -19.91
C TYR A 135 15.23 11.75 -18.94
N ASN A 136 14.02 11.47 -19.43
CA ASN A 136 12.93 10.93 -18.61
C ASN A 136 13.26 9.57 -18.01
N GLY A 137 14.00 8.73 -18.73
CA GLY A 137 14.49 7.44 -18.25
C GLY A 137 15.44 7.57 -17.06
N VAL A 138 16.36 8.56 -17.11
CA VAL A 138 17.31 8.80 -15.99
C VAL A 138 16.60 9.46 -14.80
N ILE A 139 15.70 10.42 -15.02
CA ILE A 139 14.86 10.99 -13.95
C ILE A 139 14.09 9.86 -13.26
N LYS A 140 13.48 8.92 -14.02
CA LYS A 140 12.78 7.74 -13.51
C LYS A 140 13.70 6.80 -12.73
N ALA A 141 14.94 6.60 -13.19
CA ALA A 141 15.92 5.77 -12.48
C ALA A 141 16.25 6.34 -11.11
N TYR A 142 16.46 7.65 -11.02
CA TYR A 142 16.65 8.34 -9.74
C TYR A 142 15.39 8.34 -8.89
N ALA A 143 14.20 8.57 -9.45
CA ALA A 143 12.93 8.51 -8.74
C ALA A 143 12.70 7.16 -8.03
N LYS A 144 13.16 6.06 -8.64
CA LYS A 144 13.03 4.71 -8.08
C LYS A 144 14.22 4.29 -7.21
N SER A 145 15.33 5.02 -7.23
CA SER A 145 16.52 4.68 -6.45
C SER A 145 16.32 5.01 -4.96
N LYS A 146 17.01 4.25 -4.09
CA LYS A 146 17.06 4.52 -2.65
C LYS A 146 18.25 5.41 -2.25
N SER A 147 18.84 6.12 -3.22
CA SER A 147 19.98 7.01 -2.97
C SER A 147 19.54 8.26 -2.19
N GLN A 148 20.40 8.71 -1.28
CA GLN A 148 20.15 9.97 -0.56
C GLN A 148 20.18 11.20 -1.47
N LEU A 149 20.86 11.11 -2.61
CA LEU A 149 21.02 12.20 -3.58
C LEU A 149 20.01 12.12 -4.73
N ALA A 150 19.11 11.11 -4.73
CA ALA A 150 18.22 10.81 -5.84
C ALA A 150 17.44 12.02 -6.33
N VAL A 151 16.80 12.75 -5.41
CA VAL A 151 15.95 13.90 -5.75
C VAL A 151 16.75 15.01 -6.40
N ARG A 152 17.88 15.42 -5.77
CA ARG A 152 18.75 16.48 -6.30
C ARG A 152 19.33 16.14 -7.67
N ARG A 153 19.67 14.85 -7.87
CA ARG A 153 20.16 14.39 -9.17
C ARG A 153 19.06 14.43 -10.23
N ALA A 154 17.85 13.97 -9.89
CA ALA A 154 16.71 14.05 -10.79
C ALA A 154 16.39 15.50 -11.22
N GLU A 155 16.45 16.46 -10.27
CA GLU A 155 16.33 17.89 -10.56
C GLU A 155 17.41 18.38 -11.54
N SER A 156 18.68 18.08 -11.23
CA SER A 156 19.80 18.45 -12.10
C SER A 156 19.67 17.89 -13.52
N ILE A 157 19.08 16.69 -13.68
CA ILE A 157 18.81 16.13 -15.02
C ILE A 157 17.73 16.92 -15.75
N LEU A 158 16.65 17.32 -15.05
CA LEU A 158 15.60 18.16 -15.64
C LEU A 158 16.15 19.55 -16.03
N ASP A 159 16.93 20.19 -15.16
CA ASP A 159 17.57 21.47 -15.45
C ASP A 159 18.50 21.38 -16.68
N ARG A 160 19.27 20.29 -16.81
CA ARG A 160 20.12 20.02 -17.99
C ARG A 160 19.28 19.87 -19.25
N MET A 161 18.14 19.19 -19.17
CA MET A 161 17.21 19.04 -20.28
C MET A 161 16.66 20.41 -20.72
N GLU A 162 16.20 21.24 -19.74
CA GLU A 162 15.73 22.62 -20.02
C GLU A 162 16.82 23.47 -20.67
N MET A 163 18.03 23.49 -20.11
CA MET A 163 19.18 24.24 -20.68
C MET A 163 19.55 23.74 -22.07
N SER A 164 19.50 22.43 -22.33
CA SER A 164 19.79 21.89 -23.66
C SER A 164 18.74 22.32 -24.67
N TYR A 165 17.46 22.32 -24.27
CA TYR A 165 16.36 22.81 -25.11
C TYR A 165 16.50 24.31 -25.44
N GLU A 166 16.74 25.15 -24.44
CA GLU A 166 16.91 26.59 -24.61
C GLU A 166 18.11 26.91 -25.52
N ARG A 167 19.25 26.25 -25.30
CA ARG A 167 20.46 26.43 -26.13
C ARG A 167 20.23 26.06 -27.61
N LEU A 168 19.48 24.96 -27.87
CA LEU A 168 19.19 24.54 -29.24
C LEU A 168 18.20 25.48 -29.94
N LEU A 169 17.27 26.10 -29.22
CA LEU A 169 16.36 27.11 -29.74
C LEU A 169 17.06 28.42 -30.16
N GLU A 170 18.18 28.77 -29.48
CA GLU A 170 18.99 29.95 -29.81
C GLU A 170 19.88 29.73 -31.04
N GLN A 171 20.03 28.50 -31.54
CA GLN A 171 20.85 28.13 -32.67
C GLN A 171 20.00 27.99 -33.94
N ASP A 172 20.25 28.82 -34.94
CA ASP A 172 19.53 28.78 -36.21
C ASP A 172 19.63 27.39 -36.88
N GLY A 173 18.49 26.84 -37.30
CA GLY A 173 18.41 25.54 -37.96
C GLY A 173 18.43 24.31 -37.04
N GLN A 174 18.39 24.47 -35.72
CA GLN A 174 18.40 23.39 -34.74
C GLN A 174 17.01 23.09 -34.14
N GLU A 175 15.92 23.64 -34.69
CA GLU A 175 14.56 23.55 -34.15
C GLU A 175 14.09 22.06 -33.99
N MET A 176 14.44 21.20 -34.96
CA MET A 176 14.11 19.76 -34.91
C MET A 176 14.84 19.08 -33.76
N MET A 177 16.09 19.42 -33.51
CA MET A 177 16.88 18.87 -32.39
C MET A 177 16.35 19.40 -31.05
N ALA A 178 15.96 20.68 -31.00
CA ALA A 178 15.32 21.25 -29.83
C ALA A 178 14.02 20.52 -29.48
N GLU A 179 13.16 20.22 -30.46
CA GLU A 179 11.90 19.46 -30.22
C GLU A 179 12.15 18.04 -29.71
N MET A 180 13.28 17.39 -30.05
CA MET A 180 13.65 16.07 -29.53
C MET A 180 13.99 16.08 -28.03
N VAL A 181 14.56 17.16 -27.51
CA VAL A 181 14.97 17.31 -26.11
C VAL A 181 14.00 18.17 -25.29
N LYS A 182 12.91 18.64 -25.88
CA LYS A 182 11.91 19.48 -25.25
C LYS A 182 11.30 18.83 -24.02
N PRO A 183 11.37 19.47 -22.84
CA PRO A 183 10.70 18.99 -21.65
C PRO A 183 9.18 18.97 -21.84
N ASN A 184 8.53 17.90 -21.42
CA ASN A 184 7.08 17.74 -21.47
C ASN A 184 6.51 17.42 -20.09
N ILE A 185 5.18 17.38 -19.96
CA ILE A 185 4.52 17.08 -18.70
C ILE A 185 4.99 15.77 -18.06
N ARG A 186 5.43 14.78 -18.85
CA ARG A 186 5.97 13.52 -18.35
C ARG A 186 7.31 13.71 -17.63
N SER A 187 8.17 14.63 -18.10
CA SER A 187 9.44 14.97 -17.44
C SER A 187 9.20 15.51 -16.03
N TYR A 188 8.30 16.50 -15.91
CA TYR A 188 7.91 17.10 -14.63
C TYR A 188 7.17 16.11 -13.71
N SER A 189 6.23 15.34 -14.25
CA SER A 189 5.48 14.35 -13.49
C SER A 189 6.37 13.27 -12.88
N THR A 190 7.42 12.86 -13.61
CA THR A 190 8.40 11.87 -13.11
C THR A 190 9.22 12.46 -11.96
N LEU A 191 9.57 13.74 -12.01
CA LEU A 191 10.25 14.44 -10.91
C LEU A 191 9.32 14.62 -9.69
N LEU A 192 8.06 14.99 -9.91
CA LEU A 192 7.05 15.07 -8.84
C LEU A 192 6.83 13.72 -8.14
N ASP A 193 6.84 12.60 -8.89
CA ASP A 193 6.81 11.25 -8.31
C ASP A 193 8.08 10.98 -7.46
N ALA A 194 9.26 11.45 -7.90
CA ALA A 194 10.48 11.37 -7.11
C ALA A 194 10.38 12.15 -5.79
N TYR A 195 9.78 13.33 -5.78
CA TYR A 195 9.53 14.12 -4.58
C TYR A 195 8.60 13.37 -3.61
N SER A 196 7.47 12.87 -4.11
CA SER A 196 6.48 12.15 -3.29
C SER A 196 7.03 10.87 -2.64
N ARG A 197 8.01 10.23 -3.28
CA ARG A 197 8.70 9.03 -2.74
C ARG A 197 9.76 9.37 -1.69
N ASN A 198 10.20 10.61 -1.64
CA ASN A 198 11.26 11.09 -0.75
C ASN A 198 10.80 12.32 0.06
N PRO A 199 9.73 12.24 0.83
CA PRO A 199 9.08 13.39 1.47
C PRO A 199 9.96 14.12 2.50
N HIS A 200 11.10 13.53 2.89
CA HIS A 200 12.07 14.16 3.79
C HIS A 200 13.13 15.00 3.05
N LYS A 201 13.16 14.99 1.73
CA LYS A 201 14.17 15.67 0.90
C LYS A 201 13.66 16.96 0.28
N LYS A 202 12.38 17.01 0.00
CA LYS A 202 11.66 18.16 -0.54
C LYS A 202 10.37 18.34 0.24
N THR A 203 9.92 19.56 0.35
CA THR A 203 8.63 19.86 0.97
C THR A 203 7.49 19.67 -0.03
N ALA A 204 6.29 19.48 0.47
CA ALA A 204 5.12 19.36 -0.39
C ALA A 204 4.82 20.68 -1.14
N GLU A 205 5.14 21.81 -0.50
CA GLU A 205 5.07 23.14 -1.11
C GLU A 205 6.01 23.26 -2.30
N GLU A 206 7.27 22.79 -2.21
CA GLU A 206 8.19 22.79 -3.35
C GLU A 206 7.67 21.96 -4.52
N SER A 207 6.93 20.86 -4.25
CA SER A 207 6.26 20.09 -5.30
C SER A 207 5.12 20.88 -5.94
N GLU A 208 4.37 21.61 -5.15
CA GLU A 208 3.27 22.46 -5.60
C GLU A 208 3.80 23.65 -6.42
N GLU A 209 4.89 24.29 -5.98
CA GLU A 209 5.58 25.33 -6.74
C GLU A 209 6.06 24.85 -8.11
N LEU A 210 6.58 23.61 -8.18
CA LEU A 210 6.98 23.01 -9.45
C LEU A 210 5.77 22.79 -10.37
N LEU A 211 4.66 22.30 -9.81
CA LEU A 211 3.41 22.12 -10.56
C LEU A 211 2.88 23.46 -11.09
N ASP A 212 2.84 24.50 -10.22
CA ASP A 212 2.39 25.84 -10.59
C ASP A 212 3.33 26.48 -11.64
N ARG A 213 4.63 26.18 -11.60
CA ARG A 213 5.58 26.62 -12.64
C ARG A 213 5.24 26.00 -14.01
N VAL A 214 4.90 24.71 -14.05
CA VAL A 214 4.49 24.04 -15.28
C VAL A 214 3.17 24.60 -15.79
N GLN A 215 2.19 24.80 -14.91
CA GLN A 215 0.90 25.38 -15.27
C GLN A 215 1.05 26.77 -15.89
N ARG A 216 1.85 27.66 -15.29
CA ARG A 216 2.14 29.00 -15.84
C ARG A 216 2.86 28.95 -17.19
N ARG A 217 3.76 27.95 -17.39
CA ARG A 217 4.40 27.74 -18.69
C ARG A 217 3.39 27.32 -19.75
N TYR A 218 2.49 26.41 -19.42
CA TYR A 218 1.40 25.99 -20.29
C TYR A 218 0.50 27.16 -20.68
N GLU A 219 0.04 27.95 -19.73
CA GLU A 219 -0.83 29.11 -19.95
C GLU A 219 -0.14 30.18 -20.85
N LYS A 220 1.17 30.35 -20.68
CA LYS A 220 1.94 31.31 -21.47
C LYS A 220 2.23 30.85 -22.92
N SER A 221 2.52 29.56 -23.09
CA SER A 221 2.96 29.01 -24.39
C SER A 221 1.80 28.42 -25.21
N GLY A 222 0.71 28.00 -24.56
CA GLY A 222 -0.34 27.20 -25.20
C GLY A 222 0.13 25.81 -25.66
N ASP A 223 1.31 25.37 -25.21
CA ASP A 223 1.92 24.11 -25.64
C ASP A 223 1.21 22.89 -25.04
N PRO A 224 0.50 22.07 -25.83
CA PRO A 224 -0.25 20.93 -25.33
C PRO A 224 0.62 19.89 -24.63
N ASP A 225 1.93 19.81 -24.93
CA ASP A 225 2.87 18.90 -24.28
C ASP A 225 3.15 19.27 -22.81
N LEU A 226 2.82 20.49 -22.40
CA LEU A 226 2.91 20.99 -21.02
C LEU A 226 1.58 20.95 -20.26
N ALA A 227 0.48 20.55 -20.91
CA ALA A 227 -0.83 20.47 -20.26
C ALA A 227 -0.76 19.60 -18.99
N VAL A 228 -1.13 20.19 -17.85
CA VAL A 228 -1.03 19.51 -16.56
C VAL A 228 -1.95 18.29 -16.52
N SER A 229 -1.37 17.13 -16.30
CA SER A 229 -2.09 15.86 -16.22
C SER A 229 -2.56 15.56 -14.81
N VAL A 230 -3.67 14.82 -14.68
CA VAL A 230 -4.16 14.30 -13.39
C VAL A 230 -3.07 13.54 -12.63
N TYR A 231 -2.22 12.80 -13.36
CA TYR A 231 -1.09 12.08 -12.76
C TYR A 231 -0.09 13.02 -12.06
N ALA A 232 0.24 14.16 -12.67
CA ALA A 232 1.14 15.15 -12.09
C ALA A 232 0.57 15.69 -10.78
N VAL A 233 -0.70 16.11 -10.79
CA VAL A 233 -1.36 16.65 -9.59
C VAL A 233 -1.52 15.58 -8.50
N ASN A 234 -1.89 14.35 -8.86
CA ASN A 234 -1.95 13.22 -7.92
C ASN A 234 -0.59 12.90 -7.28
N SER A 235 0.53 13.16 -7.98
CA SER A 235 1.87 13.03 -7.40
C SER A 235 2.11 14.06 -6.29
N VAL A 236 1.65 15.31 -6.47
CA VAL A 236 1.72 16.36 -5.45
C VAL A 236 0.78 16.06 -4.28
N LEU A 237 -0.46 15.63 -4.55
CA LEU A 237 -1.39 15.16 -3.50
C LEU A 237 -0.77 14.05 -2.65
N ASN A 238 -0.13 13.07 -3.30
CA ASN A 238 0.55 11.97 -2.61
C ASN A 238 1.73 12.48 -1.76
N HIS A 239 2.44 13.53 -2.21
CA HIS A 239 3.50 14.16 -1.44
C HIS A 239 2.94 14.83 -0.17
N TRP A 240 1.89 15.64 -0.27
CA TRP A 240 1.18 16.21 0.87
C TRP A 240 0.74 15.13 1.86
N SER A 241 0.11 14.06 1.35
CA SER A 241 -0.39 12.94 2.13
C SER A 241 0.70 12.16 2.87
N ARG A 242 1.96 12.18 2.40
CA ARG A 242 3.11 11.44 2.97
C ARG A 242 4.13 12.33 3.67
N SER A 243 3.90 13.61 3.75
CA SER A 243 4.85 14.60 4.28
C SER A 243 5.14 14.46 5.78
N ASN A 244 4.44 13.58 6.50
CA ASN A 244 4.49 13.41 7.97
C ASN A 244 4.18 14.70 8.75
N ARG A 245 3.49 15.66 8.13
CA ARG A 245 3.11 16.95 8.75
C ARG A 245 1.73 16.89 9.43
N GLY A 246 1.17 15.70 9.60
CA GLY A 246 -0.09 15.50 10.29
C GLY A 246 -1.24 16.30 9.67
N ILE A 247 -1.89 17.14 10.47
CA ILE A 247 -3.04 17.96 10.07
C ILE A 247 -2.71 18.93 8.92
N GLU A 248 -1.52 19.52 8.96
CA GLU A 248 -1.08 20.47 7.92
C GLU A 248 -0.98 19.80 6.55
N GLY A 249 -0.43 18.57 6.51
CA GLY A 249 -0.37 17.78 5.28
C GLY A 249 -1.75 17.41 4.73
N ALA A 250 -2.71 17.09 5.61
CA ALA A 250 -4.08 16.79 5.21
C ALA A 250 -4.82 18.06 4.70
N ASN A 251 -4.60 19.21 5.33
CA ASN A 251 -5.15 20.48 4.89
C ASN A 251 -4.60 20.89 3.51
N GLY A 252 -3.28 20.80 3.29
CA GLY A 252 -2.66 21.09 2.00
C GLY A 252 -3.20 20.19 0.89
N ALA A 253 -3.31 18.89 1.15
CA ALA A 253 -3.93 17.95 0.22
C ALA A 253 -5.39 18.30 -0.08
N THR A 254 -6.16 18.74 0.93
CA THR A 254 -7.57 19.13 0.74
C THR A 254 -7.70 20.40 -0.10
N ALA A 255 -6.83 21.41 0.14
CA ALA A 255 -6.81 22.63 -0.65
C ALA A 255 -6.48 22.37 -2.12
N LEU A 256 -5.48 21.50 -2.38
CA LEU A 256 -5.12 21.11 -3.74
C LEU A 256 -6.25 20.33 -4.42
N LEU A 257 -6.95 19.42 -3.71
CA LEU A 257 -8.14 18.73 -4.24
C LEU A 257 -9.21 19.73 -4.67
N GLY A 258 -9.48 20.78 -3.87
CA GLY A 258 -10.44 21.83 -4.24
C GLY A 258 -10.10 22.50 -5.56
N ARG A 259 -8.83 22.85 -5.78
CA ARG A 259 -8.37 23.41 -7.07
C ARG A 259 -8.53 22.42 -8.24
N MET A 260 -8.25 21.12 -8.00
CA MET A 260 -8.47 20.08 -9.01
C MET A 260 -9.95 19.94 -9.40
N GLU A 261 -10.83 20.07 -8.43
CA GLU A 261 -12.29 20.00 -8.67
C GLU A 261 -12.77 21.17 -9.54
N GLU A 262 -12.28 22.38 -9.27
CA GLU A 262 -12.59 23.58 -10.08
C GLU A 262 -12.09 23.45 -11.53
N GLN A 263 -10.99 22.73 -11.72
CA GLN A 263 -10.39 22.48 -13.04
C GLN A 263 -10.94 21.21 -13.73
N GLY A 264 -11.84 20.46 -13.10
CA GLY A 264 -12.34 19.18 -13.63
C GLY A 264 -11.29 18.07 -13.71
N LEU A 265 -10.21 18.17 -12.93
CA LEU A 265 -9.08 17.22 -12.93
C LEU A 265 -9.15 16.18 -11.82
N ALA A 266 -10.05 16.32 -10.85
CA ALA A 266 -10.17 15.40 -9.72
C ALA A 266 -10.72 14.04 -10.16
N ASP A 267 -10.01 12.97 -9.81
CA ASP A 267 -10.42 11.58 -10.06
C ASP A 267 -10.59 10.80 -8.73
N THR A 268 -11.05 9.56 -8.81
CA THR A 268 -11.20 8.68 -7.63
C THR A 268 -9.90 8.52 -6.84
N ILE A 269 -8.72 8.55 -7.52
CA ILE A 269 -7.41 8.44 -6.85
C ILE A 269 -7.11 9.71 -6.06
N SER A 270 -7.45 10.88 -6.59
CA SER A 270 -7.30 12.18 -5.92
C SER A 270 -8.05 12.18 -4.58
N TYR A 271 -9.34 11.84 -4.61
CA TYR A 271 -10.18 11.76 -3.41
C TYR A 271 -9.63 10.75 -2.40
N ASN A 272 -9.31 9.53 -2.84
CA ASN A 272 -8.75 8.48 -1.97
C ASN A 272 -7.41 8.89 -1.33
N THR A 273 -6.60 9.68 -2.03
CA THR A 273 -5.32 10.17 -1.52
C THR A 273 -5.53 11.18 -0.40
N VAL A 274 -6.51 12.08 -0.55
CA VAL A 274 -6.84 13.09 0.47
C VAL A 274 -7.51 12.45 1.69
N VAL A 275 -8.46 11.53 1.48
CA VAL A 275 -9.05 10.75 2.59
C VAL A 275 -7.95 9.99 3.36
N GLY A 276 -7.01 9.35 2.64
CA GLY A 276 -5.86 8.70 3.26
C GLY A 276 -4.90 9.66 3.97
N ALA A 277 -4.81 10.93 3.57
CA ALA A 277 -4.06 11.96 4.30
C ALA A 277 -4.72 12.25 5.65
N TRP A 278 -6.05 12.42 5.69
CA TRP A 278 -6.80 12.59 6.93
C TRP A 278 -6.66 11.38 7.86
N ALA A 279 -6.74 10.15 7.35
CA ALA A 279 -6.53 8.93 8.15
C ALA A 279 -5.16 8.89 8.84
N ARG A 280 -4.14 9.54 8.27
CA ARG A 280 -2.77 9.62 8.84
C ARG A 280 -2.49 10.92 9.60
N SER A 281 -3.40 11.86 9.61
CA SER A 281 -3.18 13.21 10.18
C SER A 281 -3.02 13.20 11.69
N GLY A 282 -3.61 12.23 12.39
CA GLY A 282 -3.69 12.21 13.85
C GLY A 282 -4.66 13.25 14.41
N ALA A 283 -5.49 13.88 13.57
CA ALA A 283 -6.51 14.83 14.01
C ALA A 283 -7.68 14.11 14.67
N THR A 284 -8.26 14.71 15.69
CA THR A 284 -9.45 14.18 16.37
C THR A 284 -10.69 14.20 15.48
N ASP A 285 -10.76 15.15 14.56
CA ASP A 285 -11.85 15.30 13.58
C ASP A 285 -11.56 14.60 12.22
N ALA A 286 -10.48 13.78 12.14
CA ALA A 286 -10.05 13.13 10.91
C ALA A 286 -11.15 12.28 10.27
N GLY A 287 -11.92 11.53 11.07
CA GLY A 287 -13.03 10.73 10.61
C GLY A 287 -14.12 11.57 9.95
N ALA A 288 -14.55 12.63 10.62
CA ALA A 288 -15.58 13.54 10.11
C ALA A 288 -15.15 14.26 8.82
N LYS A 289 -13.88 14.70 8.74
CA LYS A 289 -13.31 15.31 7.53
C LYS A 289 -13.25 14.32 6.36
N ALA A 290 -12.76 13.11 6.61
CA ALA A 290 -12.70 12.04 5.61
C ALA A 290 -14.11 11.69 5.09
N GLU A 291 -15.09 11.58 6.00
CA GLU A 291 -16.46 11.28 5.62
C GLU A 291 -17.12 12.44 4.84
N SER A 292 -16.85 13.70 5.18
CA SER A 292 -17.34 14.83 4.42
C SER A 292 -16.84 14.82 2.96
N ILE A 293 -15.60 14.36 2.74
CA ILE A 293 -15.04 14.19 1.40
C ILE A 293 -15.74 13.04 0.65
N LEU A 294 -16.05 11.93 1.33
CA LEU A 294 -16.84 10.84 0.75
C LEU A 294 -18.23 11.33 0.32
N ARG A 295 -18.94 12.08 1.18
CA ARG A 295 -20.28 12.61 0.86
C ARG A 295 -20.23 13.58 -0.32
N LYS A 296 -19.22 14.45 -0.37
CA LYS A 296 -18.98 15.34 -1.52
C LYS A 296 -18.74 14.56 -2.81
N MET A 297 -17.96 13.48 -2.75
CA MET A 297 -17.70 12.61 -3.91
C MET A 297 -18.98 11.91 -4.39
N GLN A 298 -19.84 11.47 -3.46
CA GLN A 298 -21.15 10.87 -3.78
C GLN A 298 -22.07 11.87 -4.47
N SER A 299 -22.23 13.08 -3.92
CA SER A 299 -23.06 14.14 -4.51
C SER A 299 -22.62 14.48 -5.94
N LYS A 300 -21.33 14.63 -6.17
CA LYS A 300 -20.81 14.88 -7.52
C LYS A 300 -21.11 13.73 -8.50
N ALA A 301 -20.95 12.48 -8.04
CA ALA A 301 -21.26 11.34 -8.88
C ALA A 301 -22.75 11.26 -9.27
N GLU A 302 -23.66 11.70 -8.38
CA GLU A 302 -25.10 11.76 -8.62
C GLU A 302 -25.47 12.92 -9.57
N GLU A 303 -24.87 14.09 -9.40
CA GLU A 303 -25.07 15.27 -10.25
C GLU A 303 -24.67 14.98 -11.70
N ASP A 304 -23.48 14.36 -11.91
CA ASP A 304 -22.95 14.05 -13.23
C ASP A 304 -23.75 12.96 -13.95
N VAL A 305 -24.30 11.98 -13.25
CA VAL A 305 -25.21 10.98 -13.85
C VAL A 305 -26.47 11.65 -14.40
N SER A 306 -27.02 12.63 -13.67
CA SER A 306 -28.17 13.41 -14.13
C SER A 306 -27.84 14.23 -15.38
N TRP A 307 -26.63 14.78 -15.48
CA TRP A 307 -26.19 15.60 -16.62
C TRP A 307 -25.79 14.75 -17.85
N ALA A 308 -25.06 13.64 -17.66
CA ALA A 308 -24.67 12.73 -18.72
C ALA A 308 -25.87 12.05 -19.39
N ALA A 309 -26.95 11.81 -18.66
CA ALA A 309 -28.22 11.31 -19.21
C ALA A 309 -28.93 12.35 -20.11
N ALA A 310 -28.61 13.65 -19.93
CA ALA A 310 -29.20 14.76 -20.66
C ALA A 310 -28.38 15.21 -21.87
N THR A 311 -27.10 14.82 -21.98
CA THR A 311 -26.19 15.29 -23.03
C THR A 311 -25.38 14.09 -23.59
N ASP A 312 -25.37 13.98 -24.91
CA ASP A 312 -24.60 12.96 -25.67
C ASP A 312 -23.09 13.34 -25.75
N TYR A 313 -22.52 13.82 -24.63
CA TYR A 313 -21.16 14.35 -24.59
C TYR A 313 -20.19 13.32 -23.97
N ASP A 314 -19.08 13.07 -24.65
CA ASP A 314 -17.96 12.20 -24.23
C ASP A 314 -17.19 12.84 -23.05
N ALA A 315 -17.89 13.05 -21.93
CA ALA A 315 -17.31 13.58 -20.71
C ALA A 315 -16.58 12.47 -19.95
N ARG A 316 -15.41 12.77 -19.39
CA ARG A 316 -14.68 11.90 -18.47
C ARG A 316 -15.63 11.42 -17.37
N ALA A 317 -15.70 10.11 -17.14
CA ALA A 317 -16.56 9.55 -16.10
C ALA A 317 -16.28 10.22 -14.73
N PRO A 318 -17.35 10.64 -14.01
CA PRO A 318 -17.20 11.32 -12.72
C PRO A 318 -16.49 10.43 -11.70
N PRO A 319 -15.77 11.03 -10.73
CA PRO A 319 -15.15 10.27 -9.66
C PRO A 319 -16.22 9.59 -8.81
N ARG A 320 -16.18 8.25 -8.72
CA ARG A 320 -17.13 7.47 -7.94
C ARG A 320 -16.42 6.83 -6.72
N PRO A 321 -17.08 6.83 -5.54
CA PRO A 321 -16.58 6.08 -4.41
C PRO A 321 -16.50 4.59 -4.73
N ASN A 322 -15.42 3.95 -4.34
CA ASN A 322 -15.24 2.51 -4.43
C ASN A 322 -14.92 1.91 -3.04
N VAL A 323 -14.78 0.60 -2.95
CA VAL A 323 -14.47 -0.08 -1.67
C VAL A 323 -13.24 0.53 -0.98
N ARG A 324 -12.23 0.97 -1.73
CA ARG A 324 -11.04 1.62 -1.18
C ARG A 324 -11.35 2.96 -0.53
N THR A 325 -12.24 3.76 -1.12
CA THR A 325 -12.70 5.03 -0.53
C THR A 325 -13.32 4.78 0.85
N TYR A 326 -14.26 3.83 0.95
CA TYR A 326 -14.89 3.47 2.21
C TYR A 326 -13.87 2.95 3.24
N CYS A 327 -12.95 2.05 2.84
CA CYS A 327 -11.88 1.58 3.71
C CYS A 327 -11.06 2.73 4.31
N CYS A 328 -10.65 3.70 3.47
CA CYS A 328 -9.85 4.84 3.93
C CYS A 328 -10.64 5.74 4.90
N VAL A 329 -11.96 5.91 4.69
CA VAL A 329 -12.82 6.68 5.61
C VAL A 329 -12.99 5.94 6.95
N ILE A 330 -13.22 4.64 6.92
CA ILE A 330 -13.30 3.80 8.13
C ILE A 330 -11.96 3.84 8.89
N ASP A 331 -10.83 3.77 8.18
CA ASP A 331 -9.50 3.90 8.80
C ASP A 331 -9.32 5.29 9.44
N ALA A 332 -9.82 6.36 8.82
CA ALA A 332 -9.77 7.71 9.37
C ALA A 332 -10.60 7.82 10.67
N TRP A 333 -11.79 7.25 10.72
CA TRP A 333 -12.57 7.13 11.95
C TRP A 333 -11.85 6.30 13.01
N SER A 334 -11.31 5.15 12.64
CA SER A 334 -10.53 4.30 13.55
C SER A 334 -9.26 4.99 14.11
N ALA A 335 -8.72 5.99 13.43
CA ALA A 335 -7.52 6.74 13.84
C ALA A 335 -7.84 8.01 14.63
N SER A 336 -9.07 8.52 14.60
CA SER A 336 -9.44 9.81 15.19
C SER A 336 -9.58 9.80 16.72
N ASN A 337 -9.67 8.63 17.35
CA ASN A 337 -10.03 8.47 18.78
C ASN A 337 -11.38 9.13 19.15
N ASP A 338 -12.26 9.32 18.18
CA ASP A 338 -13.62 9.82 18.42
C ASP A 338 -14.48 8.72 19.05
N PRO A 339 -15.27 9.00 20.10
CA PRO A 339 -16.15 8.01 20.71
C PRO A 339 -17.15 7.37 19.73
N SER A 340 -17.60 8.12 18.72
CA SER A 340 -18.52 7.61 17.68
C SER A 340 -17.84 6.79 16.58
N ALA A 341 -16.50 6.62 16.62
CA ALA A 341 -15.74 5.98 15.55
C ALA A 341 -16.22 4.56 15.22
N MET A 342 -16.58 3.77 16.25
CA MET A 342 -17.08 2.41 16.07
C MET A 342 -18.46 2.41 15.37
N GLU A 343 -19.37 3.26 15.81
CA GLU A 343 -20.71 3.40 15.24
C GLU A 343 -20.64 3.85 13.78
N ARG A 344 -19.80 4.87 13.50
CA ARG A 344 -19.60 5.38 12.13
C ARG A 344 -18.96 4.35 11.21
N ALA A 345 -17.96 3.60 11.70
CA ALA A 345 -17.35 2.50 10.95
C ALA A 345 -18.37 1.41 10.61
N SER A 346 -19.24 1.05 11.56
CA SER A 346 -20.34 0.10 11.34
C SER A 346 -21.32 0.59 10.30
N ALA A 347 -21.74 1.85 10.39
CA ALA A 347 -22.68 2.45 9.44
C ALA A 347 -22.12 2.49 8.01
N LEU A 348 -20.84 2.87 7.85
CA LEU A 348 -20.15 2.90 6.56
C LEU A 348 -20.00 1.51 5.95
N LEU A 349 -19.68 0.49 6.75
CA LEU A 349 -19.61 -0.90 6.29
C LEU A 349 -21.00 -1.39 5.85
N ALA A 350 -22.04 -1.11 6.61
CA ALA A 350 -23.42 -1.46 6.24
C ALA A 350 -23.86 -0.72 4.97
N GLU A 351 -23.49 0.55 4.80
CA GLU A 351 -23.78 1.34 3.61
C GLU A 351 -23.18 0.72 2.34
N ILE A 352 -21.90 0.31 2.40
CA ILE A 352 -21.26 -0.29 1.22
C ILE A 352 -21.80 -1.69 0.93
N GLU A 353 -22.14 -2.49 1.98
CA GLU A 353 -22.79 -3.79 1.80
C GLU A 353 -24.15 -3.63 1.11
N GLN A 354 -24.97 -2.70 1.58
CA GLN A 354 -26.26 -2.40 0.99
C GLN A 354 -26.14 -1.95 -0.48
N LYS A 355 -25.23 -1.01 -0.76
CA LYS A 355 -24.99 -0.55 -2.13
C LYS A 355 -24.54 -1.67 -3.05
N TYR A 356 -23.68 -2.56 -2.58
CA TYR A 356 -23.26 -3.74 -3.35
C TYR A 356 -24.43 -4.69 -3.60
N GLU A 357 -25.28 -4.96 -2.60
CA GLU A 357 -26.46 -5.81 -2.75
C GLU A 357 -27.49 -5.21 -3.74
N GLU A 358 -27.65 -3.88 -3.73
CA GLU A 358 -28.60 -3.18 -4.62
C GLU A 358 -28.11 -3.07 -6.06
N THR A 359 -26.81 -2.82 -6.26
CA THR A 359 -26.27 -2.50 -7.60
C THR A 359 -25.54 -3.65 -8.27
N GLY A 360 -25.01 -4.59 -7.50
CA GLY A 360 -24.10 -5.62 -7.99
C GLY A 360 -22.75 -5.08 -8.49
N ASP A 361 -22.41 -3.84 -8.17
CA ASP A 361 -21.18 -3.20 -8.62
C ASP A 361 -19.95 -3.79 -7.91
N GLU A 362 -19.12 -4.50 -8.67
CA GLU A 362 -17.90 -5.15 -8.15
C GLU A 362 -16.89 -4.19 -7.52
N GLU A 363 -16.88 -2.91 -7.91
CA GLU A 363 -16.03 -1.88 -7.28
C GLU A 363 -16.48 -1.53 -5.87
N LEU A 364 -17.73 -1.78 -5.54
CA LEU A 364 -18.32 -1.59 -4.21
C LEU A 364 -18.33 -2.87 -3.37
N ARG A 365 -17.88 -4.02 -3.91
CA ARG A 365 -17.89 -5.28 -3.16
C ARG A 365 -17.00 -5.20 -1.91
N PRO A 366 -17.57 -5.33 -0.70
CA PRO A 366 -16.79 -5.30 0.53
C PRO A 366 -15.77 -6.46 0.56
N ASN A 367 -14.52 -6.10 0.75
CA ASN A 367 -13.41 -7.05 0.76
C ASN A 367 -12.81 -7.22 2.16
N GLU A 368 -11.81 -8.08 2.31
CA GLU A 368 -11.10 -8.29 3.57
C GLU A 368 -10.61 -6.99 4.23
N PHE A 369 -10.24 -5.98 3.45
CA PHE A 369 -9.76 -4.70 3.98
C PHE A 369 -10.89 -3.88 4.62
N ALA A 370 -12.11 -3.88 4.04
CA ALA A 370 -13.26 -3.18 4.59
C ALA A 370 -13.66 -3.75 5.96
N TYR A 371 -13.74 -5.08 6.05
CA TYR A 371 -14.01 -5.75 7.33
C TYR A 371 -12.86 -5.55 8.33
N GLY A 372 -11.61 -5.62 7.87
CA GLY A 372 -10.43 -5.39 8.70
C GLY A 372 -10.38 -3.99 9.29
N ALA A 373 -10.67 -2.96 8.51
CA ALA A 373 -10.76 -1.57 8.96
C ALA A 373 -11.84 -1.40 10.03
N SER A 374 -13.03 -1.99 9.82
CA SER A 374 -14.13 -1.94 10.78
C SER A 374 -13.80 -2.70 12.08
N LEU A 375 -13.19 -3.89 11.99
CA LEU A 375 -12.70 -4.61 13.16
C LEU A 375 -11.65 -3.81 13.94
N ASN A 376 -10.78 -3.08 13.25
CA ASN A 376 -9.78 -2.22 13.88
C ASN A 376 -10.44 -1.03 14.63
N ALA A 377 -11.50 -0.43 14.08
CA ALA A 377 -12.29 0.58 14.77
C ALA A 377 -12.91 0.01 16.06
N TYR A 378 -13.48 -1.20 16.01
CA TYR A 378 -14.03 -1.86 17.19
C TYR A 378 -12.95 -2.14 18.24
N SER A 379 -11.78 -2.65 17.83
CA SER A 379 -10.71 -2.98 18.77
C SER A 379 -10.15 -1.78 19.52
N LYS A 380 -10.27 -0.58 18.95
CA LYS A 380 -9.81 0.70 19.54
C LYS A 380 -10.89 1.41 20.34
N SER A 381 -12.16 1.05 20.15
CA SER A 381 -13.28 1.63 20.89
C SER A 381 -13.11 1.42 22.41
N GLU A 382 -13.69 2.31 23.20
CA GLU A 382 -13.80 2.17 24.66
C GLU A 382 -15.09 1.48 25.10
N GLU A 383 -15.97 1.11 24.16
CA GLU A 383 -17.23 0.43 24.43
C GLU A 383 -17.01 -0.93 25.14
N ALA A 384 -17.90 -1.23 26.09
CA ALA A 384 -17.80 -2.43 26.91
C ALA A 384 -17.99 -3.73 26.11
N ASP A 385 -18.86 -3.70 25.11
CA ASP A 385 -19.25 -4.83 24.28
C ASP A 385 -18.44 -4.96 22.96
N LYS A 386 -17.39 -4.17 22.81
CA LYS A 386 -16.54 -4.17 21.60
C LYS A 386 -16.03 -5.55 21.19
N ALA A 387 -15.70 -6.40 22.17
CA ALA A 387 -15.23 -7.77 21.91
C ALA A 387 -16.32 -8.63 21.27
N LEU A 388 -17.54 -8.54 21.79
CA LEU A 388 -18.70 -9.26 21.28
C LEU A 388 -19.09 -8.79 19.89
N LEU A 389 -19.09 -7.46 19.66
CA LEU A 389 -19.39 -6.87 18.37
C LEU A 389 -18.35 -7.23 17.32
N ALA A 390 -17.06 -7.21 17.67
CA ALA A 390 -15.97 -7.65 16.80
C ALA A 390 -16.11 -9.15 16.44
N LEU A 391 -16.49 -10.00 17.41
CA LEU A 391 -16.76 -11.42 17.14
C LEU A 391 -17.96 -11.61 16.20
N LYS A 392 -19.05 -10.84 16.39
CA LYS A 392 -20.23 -10.89 15.51
C LYS A 392 -19.84 -10.53 14.07
N LEU A 393 -19.02 -9.50 13.89
CA LEU A 393 -18.55 -9.09 12.57
C LEU A 393 -17.66 -10.16 11.92
N LEU A 394 -16.74 -10.78 12.67
CA LEU A 394 -15.92 -11.88 12.17
C LEU A 394 -16.77 -13.12 11.78
N LYS A 395 -17.80 -13.45 12.58
CA LYS A 395 -18.74 -14.52 12.25
C LYS A 395 -19.52 -14.21 10.97
N ARG A 396 -20.03 -12.98 10.82
CA ARG A 396 -20.71 -12.52 9.59
C ARG A 396 -19.80 -12.64 8.37
N MET A 397 -18.55 -12.20 8.46
CA MET A 397 -17.55 -12.32 7.42
C MET A 397 -17.34 -13.78 6.99
N LYS A 398 -17.22 -14.71 7.97
CA LYS A 398 -17.11 -16.16 7.70
C LYS A 398 -18.34 -16.70 6.98
N GLU A 399 -19.53 -16.29 7.40
CA GLU A 399 -20.80 -16.74 6.84
C GLU A 399 -20.95 -16.29 5.38
N LEU A 400 -20.64 -15.01 5.09
CA LEU A 400 -20.67 -14.47 3.74
C LEU A 400 -19.71 -15.22 2.80
N TYR A 401 -18.51 -15.56 3.28
CA TYR A 401 -17.56 -16.36 2.52
C TYR A 401 -18.05 -17.80 2.32
N ARG A 402 -18.49 -18.49 3.39
CA ARG A 402 -18.95 -19.88 3.33
C ARG A 402 -20.20 -20.08 2.49
N SER A 403 -21.10 -19.13 2.52
CA SER A 403 -22.33 -19.15 1.69
C SER A 403 -22.09 -18.83 0.22
N GLY A 404 -20.88 -18.40 -0.16
CA GLY A 404 -20.54 -17.94 -1.50
C GLY A 404 -21.12 -16.57 -1.86
N LYS A 405 -21.83 -15.90 -0.94
CA LYS A 405 -22.41 -14.57 -1.19
C LYS A 405 -21.33 -13.50 -1.42
N ASN A 406 -20.20 -13.61 -0.71
CA ASN A 406 -19.08 -12.70 -0.92
C ASN A 406 -17.74 -13.44 -0.74
N MET A 407 -17.14 -13.85 -1.84
CA MET A 407 -15.84 -14.55 -1.85
C MET A 407 -14.66 -13.63 -1.48
N ALA A 408 -14.83 -12.31 -1.56
CA ALA A 408 -13.82 -11.34 -1.14
C ALA A 408 -13.77 -11.12 0.39
N ALA A 409 -14.76 -11.66 1.13
CA ALA A 409 -14.82 -11.59 2.58
C ALA A 409 -14.08 -12.75 3.29
N LEU A 410 -12.98 -13.27 2.71
CA LEU A 410 -12.20 -14.35 3.32
C LEU A 410 -11.48 -13.87 4.58
N PRO A 411 -11.77 -14.43 5.77
CA PRO A 411 -11.04 -14.07 6.98
C PRO A 411 -9.60 -14.60 6.93
N ASN A 412 -8.66 -13.75 7.34
CA ASN A 412 -7.26 -14.09 7.50
C ASN A 412 -6.79 -13.90 8.95
N ILE A 413 -5.54 -14.25 9.26
CA ILE A 413 -5.00 -14.18 10.63
C ILE A 413 -5.10 -12.77 11.24
N VAL A 414 -5.04 -11.71 10.42
CA VAL A 414 -5.13 -10.32 10.91
C VAL A 414 -6.50 -10.05 11.52
N HIS A 415 -7.58 -10.54 10.90
CA HIS A 415 -8.95 -10.38 11.44
C HIS A 415 -9.11 -11.07 12.80
N TYR A 416 -8.65 -12.32 12.92
CA TYR A 416 -8.66 -13.04 14.19
C TYR A 416 -7.84 -12.30 15.25
N ASN A 417 -6.63 -11.87 14.91
CA ASN A 417 -5.77 -11.11 15.81
C ASN A 417 -6.39 -9.78 16.25
N THR A 418 -7.16 -9.12 15.36
CA THR A 418 -7.86 -7.88 15.69
C THR A 418 -8.99 -8.13 16.69
N VAL A 419 -9.76 -9.20 16.53
CA VAL A 419 -10.80 -9.60 17.51
C VAL A 419 -10.17 -10.00 18.86
N LEU A 420 -9.09 -10.79 18.83
CA LEU A 420 -8.33 -11.15 20.05
C LEU A 420 -7.80 -9.87 20.75
N ASN A 421 -7.35 -8.87 19.99
CA ASN A 421 -6.89 -7.60 20.57
C ASN A 421 -8.05 -6.77 21.14
N ALA A 422 -9.23 -6.81 20.52
CA ALA A 422 -10.43 -6.19 21.09
C ALA A 422 -10.75 -6.77 22.46
N CYS A 423 -10.71 -8.11 22.60
CA CYS A 423 -10.85 -8.79 23.90
C CYS A 423 -9.74 -8.39 24.88
N ALA A 424 -8.47 -8.45 24.45
CA ALA A 424 -7.31 -8.16 25.31
C ALA A 424 -7.24 -6.70 25.79
N THR A 425 -7.92 -5.77 25.11
CA THR A 425 -7.99 -4.35 25.47
C THR A 425 -9.31 -3.97 26.14
N THR A 426 -10.19 -4.92 26.40
CA THR A 426 -11.39 -4.68 27.23
C THR A 426 -10.94 -4.24 28.62
N SER A 427 -11.33 -3.02 28.99
CA SER A 427 -10.69 -2.29 30.08
C SER A 427 -11.16 -2.78 31.45
N ARG A 428 -10.23 -2.93 32.39
CA ARG A 428 -10.54 -3.11 33.82
C ARG A 428 -11.18 -1.87 34.45
N HIS A 429 -11.17 -0.71 33.77
CA HIS A 429 -11.75 0.53 34.29
C HIS A 429 -13.28 0.49 34.41
N HIS A 430 -13.96 -0.42 33.73
CA HIS A 430 -15.39 -0.71 33.98
C HIS A 430 -15.65 -1.45 35.31
N ARG A 431 -14.63 -1.68 36.16
CA ARG A 431 -14.80 -2.33 37.46
C ARG A 431 -15.68 -1.54 38.46
N GLU A 432 -15.92 -0.27 38.22
CA GLU A 432 -16.78 0.54 39.12
C GLU A 432 -18.28 0.55 38.72
N GLY A 433 -18.64 -0.14 37.62
CA GLY A 433 -20.05 -0.24 37.18
C GLY A 433 -20.34 -1.27 36.10
N GLY A 434 -19.32 -1.94 35.54
CA GLY A 434 -19.48 -3.00 34.54
C GLY A 434 -19.52 -4.39 35.22
N SER A 435 -20.39 -5.25 34.73
CA SER A 435 -20.58 -6.61 35.23
C SER A 435 -19.28 -7.42 35.04
N VAL A 436 -18.94 -8.26 36.01
CA VAL A 436 -17.88 -9.28 35.96
C VAL A 436 -18.04 -10.17 34.73
N ASP A 437 -19.27 -10.35 34.29
CA ASP A 437 -19.68 -11.15 33.13
C ASP A 437 -18.98 -10.74 31.82
N THR A 438 -18.70 -9.46 31.58
CA THR A 438 -18.07 -9.00 30.32
C THR A 438 -16.60 -9.40 30.18
N LEU A 439 -15.86 -9.56 31.29
CA LEU A 439 -14.47 -10.03 31.27
C LEU A 439 -14.41 -11.54 31.02
N ASP A 440 -15.30 -12.29 31.64
CA ASP A 440 -15.41 -13.74 31.46
C ASP A 440 -15.85 -14.06 30.02
N GLU A 441 -16.86 -13.34 29.49
CA GLU A 441 -17.27 -13.46 28.09
C GLU A 441 -16.10 -13.14 27.12
N SER A 442 -15.32 -12.09 27.39
CA SER A 442 -14.16 -11.76 26.57
C SER A 442 -13.09 -12.86 26.63
N MET A 443 -12.87 -13.46 27.79
CA MET A 443 -11.92 -14.57 27.91
C MET A 443 -12.42 -15.86 27.23
N ASP A 444 -13.71 -16.12 27.25
CA ASP A 444 -14.33 -17.24 26.54
C ASP A 444 -14.22 -17.04 25.01
N ILE A 445 -14.40 -15.82 24.52
CA ILE A 445 -14.14 -15.49 23.11
C ILE A 445 -12.68 -15.79 22.75
N VAL A 446 -11.72 -15.40 23.60
CA VAL A 446 -10.28 -15.64 23.38
C VAL A 446 -10.01 -17.14 23.29
N ARG A 447 -10.54 -17.95 24.27
CA ARG A 447 -10.38 -19.41 24.29
C ARG A 447 -10.98 -20.05 23.02
N GLY A 448 -12.19 -19.65 22.65
CA GLY A 448 -12.88 -20.15 21.46
C GLY A 448 -12.12 -19.87 20.15
N LEU A 449 -11.69 -18.61 19.94
CA LEU A 449 -10.93 -18.23 18.76
C LEU A 449 -9.54 -18.89 18.73
N TYR A 450 -8.86 -18.98 19.86
CA TYR A 450 -7.57 -19.66 19.96
C TYR A 450 -7.69 -21.15 19.60
N SER A 451 -8.72 -21.84 20.11
CA SER A 451 -9.01 -23.23 19.76
C SER A 451 -9.28 -23.39 18.26
N GLU A 452 -10.05 -22.47 17.67
CA GLU A 452 -10.34 -22.48 16.22
C GLU A 452 -9.07 -22.30 15.38
N ILE A 453 -8.22 -21.32 15.72
CA ILE A 453 -6.99 -21.01 14.95
C ILE A 453 -5.98 -22.17 15.07
N THR A 454 -5.91 -22.85 16.22
CA THR A 454 -4.95 -23.93 16.48
C THR A 454 -5.44 -25.31 16.09
N ALA A 455 -6.70 -25.46 15.66
CA ALA A 455 -7.25 -26.71 15.17
C ALA A 455 -6.50 -27.22 13.92
N ASN A 456 -6.35 -28.54 13.79
CA ASN A 456 -5.61 -29.15 12.67
C ASN A 456 -6.20 -28.83 11.28
N GLU A 457 -7.49 -28.56 11.22
CA GLU A 457 -8.22 -28.22 9.98
C GLU A 457 -8.26 -26.72 9.70
N SER A 458 -7.64 -25.89 10.54
CA SER A 458 -7.65 -24.45 10.34
C SER A 458 -6.86 -24.04 9.10
N THR A 459 -7.50 -23.26 8.26
CA THR A 459 -6.85 -22.62 7.09
C THR A 459 -5.95 -21.45 7.49
N VAL A 460 -6.13 -20.95 8.72
CA VAL A 460 -5.42 -19.80 9.28
C VAL A 460 -4.37 -20.32 10.28
N ARG A 461 -3.13 -19.87 10.15
CA ARG A 461 -2.04 -20.27 11.06
C ARG A 461 -1.71 -19.15 12.03
N PRO A 462 -1.56 -19.46 13.35
CA PRO A 462 -1.16 -18.48 14.34
C PRO A 462 0.27 -17.98 14.07
N ASP A 463 0.50 -16.70 14.34
CA ASP A 463 1.82 -16.05 14.29
C ASP A 463 2.25 -15.59 15.69
N ASP A 464 3.44 -14.99 15.81
CA ASP A 464 3.96 -14.46 17.07
C ASP A 464 3.04 -13.38 17.69
N PHE A 465 2.33 -12.63 16.85
CA PHE A 465 1.36 -11.64 17.30
C PHE A 465 0.11 -12.31 17.90
N THR A 466 -0.37 -13.41 17.32
CA THR A 466 -1.49 -14.21 17.85
C THR A 466 -1.19 -14.68 19.27
N TYR A 467 -0.04 -15.37 19.46
CA TYR A 467 0.37 -15.87 20.77
C TYR A 467 0.55 -14.74 21.79
N GLY A 468 1.20 -13.65 21.36
CA GLY A 468 1.37 -12.45 22.19
C GLY A 468 0.03 -11.86 22.62
N THR A 469 -0.92 -11.73 21.70
CA THR A 469 -2.24 -11.14 22.00
C THR A 469 -3.07 -12.01 22.93
N VAL A 470 -3.04 -13.34 22.78
CA VAL A 470 -3.69 -14.27 23.72
C VAL A 470 -3.08 -14.16 25.12
N LEU A 471 -1.74 -14.12 25.23
CA LEU A 471 -1.08 -13.91 26.53
C LEU A 471 -1.41 -12.53 27.13
N LYS A 472 -1.51 -11.47 26.31
CA LYS A 472 -1.97 -10.16 26.75
C LYS A 472 -3.40 -10.21 27.30
N ALA A 473 -4.28 -10.95 26.64
CA ALA A 473 -5.65 -11.16 27.12
C ALA A 473 -5.65 -11.87 28.48
N CYS A 474 -4.86 -12.95 28.65
CA CYS A 474 -4.71 -13.61 29.94
C CYS A 474 -4.23 -12.64 31.03
N ALA A 475 -3.25 -11.78 30.73
CA ALA A 475 -2.73 -10.81 31.70
C ALA A 475 -3.76 -9.75 32.12
N ASN A 476 -4.65 -9.36 31.21
CA ASN A 476 -5.59 -8.26 31.43
C ASN A 476 -6.96 -8.74 31.95
N LEU A 477 -7.43 -9.90 31.52
CA LEU A 477 -8.79 -10.38 31.80
C LEU A 477 -8.84 -11.30 33.05
N LEU A 478 -7.78 -12.08 33.29
CA LEU A 478 -7.78 -12.96 34.45
C LEU A 478 -7.57 -12.18 35.76
N PRO A 479 -8.32 -12.51 36.84
CA PRO A 479 -8.30 -11.74 38.09
C PRO A 479 -6.96 -11.79 38.82
N THR A 480 -6.26 -12.91 38.78
CA THR A 480 -4.98 -13.11 39.45
C THR A 480 -3.93 -13.72 38.52
N ARG A 481 -2.64 -13.37 38.75
CA ARG A 481 -1.52 -14.02 38.07
C ARG A 481 -1.47 -15.51 38.52
N GLY A 482 -1.59 -16.39 37.53
CA GLY A 482 -1.61 -17.84 37.78
C GLY A 482 -2.98 -18.47 37.63
N GLU A 483 -4.06 -17.70 37.69
CA GLU A 483 -5.37 -18.19 37.26
C GLU A 483 -5.33 -18.49 35.75
N GLY A 484 -5.77 -19.70 35.39
CA GLY A 484 -5.60 -20.17 34.02
C GLY A 484 -4.18 -20.63 33.68
N ALA A 485 -3.34 -20.96 34.67
CA ALA A 485 -1.94 -21.39 34.47
C ALA A 485 -1.81 -22.50 33.41
N SER A 486 -2.71 -23.49 33.42
CA SER A 486 -2.74 -24.55 32.41
C SER A 486 -2.99 -24.03 30.99
N PHE A 487 -3.87 -23.03 30.82
CA PHE A 487 -4.12 -22.41 29.51
C PHE A 487 -2.92 -21.59 29.05
N ILE A 488 -2.33 -20.78 29.93
CA ILE A 488 -1.12 -20.00 29.62
C ILE A 488 0.03 -20.93 29.22
N ALA A 489 0.24 -22.04 29.96
CA ALA A 489 1.23 -23.04 29.63
C ALA A 489 0.97 -23.69 28.26
N SER A 490 -0.28 -24.07 27.97
CA SER A 490 -0.64 -24.67 26.68
C SER A 490 -0.39 -23.70 25.50
N VAL A 491 -0.73 -22.41 25.66
CA VAL A 491 -0.47 -21.35 24.67
C VAL A 491 1.02 -21.20 24.41
N PHE A 492 1.84 -21.13 25.46
CA PHE A 492 3.28 -20.98 25.31
C PHE A 492 3.95 -22.23 24.73
N HIS A 493 3.57 -23.43 25.16
CA HIS A 493 4.06 -24.70 24.59
C HIS A 493 3.75 -24.78 23.07
N LYS A 494 2.53 -24.41 22.67
CA LYS A 494 2.16 -24.38 21.25
C LYS A 494 2.98 -23.35 20.47
N CYS A 495 3.22 -22.17 21.04
CA CYS A 495 4.10 -21.15 20.48
C CYS A 495 5.54 -21.68 20.27
N CYS A 496 6.08 -22.43 21.25
CA CYS A 496 7.39 -23.09 21.14
C CYS A 496 7.41 -24.14 20.02
N GLN A 497 6.38 -24.98 19.94
CA GLN A 497 6.24 -25.99 18.88
C GLN A 497 6.18 -25.36 17.49
N ASP A 498 5.44 -24.27 17.35
CA ASP A 498 5.29 -23.54 16.10
C ASP A 498 6.50 -22.63 15.79
N GLY A 499 7.48 -22.57 16.70
CA GLY A 499 8.71 -21.79 16.48
C GLY A 499 8.52 -20.29 16.42
N GLN A 500 7.52 -19.75 17.13
CA GLN A 500 7.09 -18.34 17.08
C GLN A 500 7.48 -17.53 18.33
N VAL A 501 8.43 -18.00 19.13
CA VAL A 501 8.84 -17.32 20.37
C VAL A 501 9.68 -16.10 20.05
N THR A 502 9.13 -14.92 20.32
CA THR A 502 9.80 -13.62 20.19
C THR A 502 10.02 -12.98 21.57
N PHE A 503 10.84 -11.92 21.60
CA PHE A 503 10.99 -11.12 22.82
C PHE A 503 9.64 -10.61 23.34
N GLN A 504 8.75 -10.18 22.44
CA GLN A 504 7.43 -9.68 22.79
C GLN A 504 6.54 -10.76 23.42
N VAL A 505 6.57 -11.99 22.86
CA VAL A 505 5.85 -13.13 23.44
C VAL A 505 6.33 -13.40 24.86
N CYS A 506 7.65 -13.44 25.09
CA CYS A 506 8.21 -13.65 26.44
C CYS A 506 7.86 -12.53 27.41
N PHE A 507 7.85 -11.28 26.93
CA PHE A 507 7.45 -10.13 27.74
C PHE A 507 5.98 -10.23 28.18
N LEU A 508 5.08 -10.62 27.27
CA LEU A 508 3.67 -10.80 27.57
C LEU A 508 3.41 -12.04 28.44
N LEU A 509 4.17 -13.12 28.24
CA LEU A 509 4.15 -14.28 29.14
C LEU A 509 4.49 -13.89 30.58
N LYS A 510 5.51 -13.04 30.77
CA LYS A 510 5.88 -12.52 32.10
C LYS A 510 4.76 -11.71 32.75
N GLN A 511 3.92 -11.03 31.96
CA GLN A 511 2.78 -10.29 32.49
C GLN A 511 1.62 -11.21 32.90
N ALA A 512 1.41 -12.30 32.15
CA ALA A 512 0.30 -13.23 32.35
C ALA A 512 0.58 -14.32 33.41
N ALA A 513 1.81 -14.82 33.45
CA ALA A 513 2.17 -15.98 34.27
C ALA A 513 2.64 -15.60 35.68
N SER A 514 2.42 -16.51 36.66
CA SER A 514 3.05 -16.44 37.98
C SER A 514 4.56 -16.72 37.86
N TYR A 515 5.30 -16.36 38.91
CA TYR A 515 6.73 -16.59 38.97
C TYR A 515 7.11 -18.08 38.88
N GLU A 516 6.34 -18.94 39.56
CA GLU A 516 6.53 -20.37 39.56
C GLU A 516 6.34 -20.95 38.16
N LEU A 517 5.26 -20.53 37.47
CA LEU A 517 4.98 -20.95 36.11
C LEU A 517 6.07 -20.49 35.12
N LEU A 518 6.63 -19.29 35.32
CA LEU A 518 7.74 -18.83 34.49
C LEU A 518 9.01 -19.66 34.65
N GLN A 519 9.30 -20.14 35.89
CA GLN A 519 10.43 -21.03 36.13
C GLN A 519 10.25 -22.42 35.54
N GLU A 520 9.00 -22.89 35.44
CA GLU A 520 8.67 -24.14 34.79
C GLU A 520 8.78 -24.07 33.26
N LEU A 521 8.27 -22.98 32.66
CA LEU A 521 8.16 -22.84 31.21
C LEU A 521 9.45 -22.41 30.53
N LEU A 522 10.30 -21.64 31.22
CA LEU A 522 11.48 -21.05 30.60
C LEU A 522 12.77 -21.80 30.98
N PRO A 523 13.72 -22.03 30.02
CA PRO A 523 14.99 -22.64 30.33
C PRO A 523 15.76 -21.84 31.40
N LYS A 524 16.41 -22.53 32.33
CA LYS A 524 17.18 -21.88 33.41
C LYS A 524 18.28 -20.97 32.89
N GLU A 525 18.86 -21.30 31.77
CA GLU A 525 19.91 -20.52 31.11
C GLU A 525 19.38 -19.23 30.48
N ALA A 526 18.13 -19.24 30.04
CA ALA A 526 17.48 -18.12 29.35
C ALA A 526 16.67 -17.21 30.28
N PHE A 527 16.38 -17.64 31.52
CA PHE A 527 15.62 -16.86 32.49
C PHE A 527 16.41 -16.71 33.79
N SER A 528 16.67 -15.47 34.21
CA SER A 528 17.33 -15.15 35.48
C SER A 528 16.28 -14.92 36.57
N PRO A 529 16.16 -15.82 37.57
CA PRO A 529 15.20 -15.68 38.66
C PRO A 529 15.43 -14.42 39.51
N LYS A 530 16.70 -14.03 39.71
CA LYS A 530 17.05 -12.86 40.55
C LYS A 530 16.62 -11.53 39.95
N THR A 531 16.78 -11.38 38.61
CA THR A 531 16.48 -10.13 37.90
C THR A 531 15.15 -10.17 37.15
N GLN A 532 14.51 -11.33 37.07
CA GLN A 532 13.34 -11.60 36.25
C GLN A 532 13.52 -11.13 34.78
N ARG A 533 14.75 -11.19 34.28
CA ARG A 533 15.09 -10.93 32.89
C ARG A 533 15.21 -12.22 32.12
N PHE A 534 14.85 -12.18 30.85
CA PHE A 534 15.04 -13.29 29.92
C PHE A 534 15.96 -12.85 28.79
N ASP A 535 16.76 -13.82 28.33
CA ASP A 535 17.65 -13.68 27.21
C ASP A 535 17.14 -14.57 26.07
N ILE A 536 16.61 -13.95 25.01
CA ILE A 536 16.00 -14.66 23.88
C ILE A 536 17.07 -15.44 23.08
N GLU A 537 18.32 -15.00 23.11
CA GLU A 537 19.41 -15.67 22.37
C GLU A 537 19.77 -17.02 22.97
N ARG A 538 19.52 -17.19 24.28
CA ARG A 538 19.74 -18.45 25.00
C ARG A 538 18.55 -19.41 24.96
N MET A 539 17.46 -19.02 24.29
CA MET A 539 16.33 -19.93 24.08
C MET A 539 16.62 -20.92 22.94
N PRO A 540 16.03 -22.12 22.98
CA PRO A 540 16.23 -23.12 21.93
C PRO A 540 15.94 -22.54 20.54
N LEU A 541 16.80 -22.79 19.58
CA LEU A 541 16.62 -22.31 18.19
C LEU A 541 15.34 -22.85 17.55
N SER A 542 14.91 -24.05 17.93
CA SER A 542 13.64 -24.64 17.49
C SER A 542 12.42 -23.78 17.86
N TRP A 543 12.48 -23.05 18.98
CA TRP A 543 11.39 -22.17 19.43
C TRP A 543 11.29 -20.88 18.62
N ARG A 544 12.31 -20.54 17.85
CA ARG A 544 12.41 -19.28 17.08
C ARG A 544 12.55 -19.50 15.58
N ARG A 545 12.47 -20.75 15.11
CA ARG A 545 12.76 -21.11 13.70
C ARG A 545 11.88 -20.42 12.67
N ASN A 546 10.65 -20.04 13.06
CA ASN A 546 9.66 -19.42 12.19
C ASN A 546 9.46 -17.93 12.50
N VAL A 547 10.27 -17.35 13.39
CA VAL A 547 10.24 -15.91 13.66
C VAL A 547 10.78 -15.16 12.45
N VAL A 548 9.93 -14.39 11.80
CA VAL A 548 10.35 -13.45 10.75
C VAL A 548 11.03 -12.27 11.42
N GLU A 549 12.34 -12.14 11.32
CA GLU A 549 13.05 -10.95 11.79
C GLU A 549 12.50 -9.70 11.10
N ARG A 550 11.62 -9.00 11.79
CA ARG A 550 11.18 -7.66 11.37
C ARG A 550 12.36 -6.74 11.57
N ARG A 551 13.13 -6.46 10.49
CA ARG A 551 14.18 -5.44 10.53
C ARG A 551 13.55 -4.17 11.06
N ASN A 552 13.89 -3.81 12.31
CA ASN A 552 13.57 -2.52 12.91
C ASN A 552 13.95 -1.42 11.90
N ARG A 553 12.97 -0.84 11.22
CA ARG A 553 13.18 0.45 10.59
C ARG A 553 13.40 1.41 11.75
N LYS A 554 14.66 1.72 12.02
CA LYS A 554 15.01 2.85 12.89
C LYS A 554 14.22 4.05 12.40
N ARG A 555 13.49 4.64 13.35
CA ARG A 555 12.74 5.89 13.22
C ARG A 555 13.61 7.02 12.70
#